data_635c3da41268a31f1a74a04e2b4657f1
#
_entry.id   635c3da41268a31f1a74a04e2b4657f1
#
_cell.length_a   1.000
_cell.length_b   1.000
_cell.length_c   1.000
_cell.angle_alpha   90.00
_cell.angle_beta   90.00
_cell.angle_gamma   90.00
#
_symmetry.space_group_name_H-M   'P 1'
#
loop_
_entity.id
_entity.type
_entity.pdbx_description
1 polymer ?
#
loop_
_entity_poly.entity_id
_entity_poly.type
_entity_poly.pdbx_seq_one_letter_code
_entity_poly.pdbx_strand_id
1 'polypeptide(L)'
;MNKKQIEKSIISAHKLVDVIRGDKYRPCYHFCVPFDLGFPADPNAVFYSCGRYHMFYVYESRLDSYRWGHAVSADLLHWSFLSDALFPDETDGGIYSGGVLIDEDGTAIVAYWALGKDDNNGGI
;
A
#
# COMPACT_ATOMS: atom_id res chain seq x y z
N MET A 1 5.24 18.70 2.31
CA MET A 1 6.29 18.54 1.26
C MET A 1 6.11 19.60 0.20
N ASN A 2 7.17 20.28 -0.28
CA ASN A 2 7.00 21.31 -1.30
C ASN A 2 6.97 20.71 -2.72
N LYS A 3 6.44 21.45 -3.70
CA LYS A 3 6.27 21.02 -5.10
C LYS A 3 7.59 20.46 -5.71
N LYS A 4 8.73 21.06 -5.41
CA LYS A 4 10.05 20.64 -5.91
C LYS A 4 10.50 19.28 -5.34
N GLN A 5 10.12 18.97 -4.10
CA GLN A 5 10.38 17.66 -3.49
C GLN A 5 9.53 16.57 -4.14
N ILE A 6 8.24 16.88 -4.42
CA ILE A 6 7.34 15.96 -5.12
C ILE A 6 7.89 15.64 -6.52
N GLU A 7 8.25 16.66 -7.29
CA GLU A 7 8.82 16.48 -8.64
C GLU A 7 10.09 15.62 -8.63
N LYS A 8 11.01 15.85 -7.67
CA LYS A 8 12.20 15.00 -7.51
C LYS A 8 11.87 13.55 -7.20
N SER A 9 10.91 13.31 -6.31
CA SER A 9 10.47 11.95 -5.96
C SER A 9 9.87 11.22 -7.16
N ILE A 10 9.03 11.90 -7.96
CA ILE A 10 8.45 11.34 -9.17
C ILE A 10 9.54 10.97 -10.19
N ILE A 11 10.49 11.88 -10.44
CA ILE A 11 11.61 11.61 -11.37
C ILE A 11 12.46 10.43 -10.89
N SER A 12 12.75 10.34 -9.61
CA SER A 12 13.49 9.23 -9.02
C SER A 12 12.74 7.90 -9.17
N ALA A 13 11.43 7.91 -8.92
CA ALA A 13 10.57 6.74 -9.08
C ALA A 13 10.55 6.23 -10.52
N HIS A 14 10.44 7.12 -11.50
CA HIS A 14 10.48 6.74 -12.93
C HIS A 14 11.82 6.10 -13.30
N LYS A 15 12.95 6.67 -12.87
CA LYS A 15 14.28 6.09 -13.11
C LYS A 15 14.43 4.70 -12.52
N LEU A 16 13.93 4.48 -11.30
CA LEU A 16 13.98 3.17 -10.66
C LEU A 16 13.12 2.14 -11.42
N VAL A 17 11.94 2.53 -11.89
CA VAL A 17 11.09 1.67 -12.71
C VAL A 17 11.81 1.22 -13.99
N ASP A 18 12.53 2.11 -14.65
CA ASP A 18 13.29 1.77 -15.87
C ASP A 18 14.45 0.81 -15.57
N VAL A 19 15.18 1.02 -14.47
CA VAL A 19 16.23 0.09 -14.01
C VAL A 19 15.65 -1.28 -13.70
N ILE A 20 14.54 -1.32 -12.97
CA ILE A 20 13.85 -2.56 -12.59
C ILE A 20 13.36 -3.32 -13.82
N ARG A 21 12.78 -2.63 -14.79
CA ARG A 21 12.32 -3.25 -16.05
C ARG A 21 13.45 -3.78 -16.91
N GLY A 22 14.63 -3.18 -16.83
CA GLY A 22 15.83 -3.61 -17.54
C GLY A 22 16.56 -4.79 -16.90
N ASP A 23 16.25 -5.14 -15.65
CA ASP A 23 16.89 -6.24 -14.94
C ASP A 23 16.32 -7.59 -15.36
N LYS A 24 17.05 -8.29 -16.24
CA LYS A 24 16.68 -9.61 -16.74
C LYS A 24 16.69 -10.73 -15.69
N TYR A 25 17.29 -10.51 -14.54
CA TYR A 25 17.38 -11.48 -13.44
C TYR A 25 16.29 -11.24 -12.37
N ARG A 26 15.54 -10.16 -12.48
CA ARG A 26 14.47 -9.88 -11.53
C ARG A 26 13.32 -10.86 -11.72
N PRO A 27 12.89 -11.57 -10.68
CA PRO A 27 11.69 -12.39 -10.73
C PRO A 27 10.45 -11.52 -10.98
N CYS A 28 9.68 -11.84 -12.00
CA CYS A 28 8.48 -11.08 -12.38
C CYS A 28 7.30 -11.23 -11.41
N TYR A 29 7.39 -12.19 -10.48
CA TYR A 29 6.37 -12.47 -9.46
C TYR A 29 6.64 -11.82 -8.11
N HIS A 30 7.75 -11.07 -7.94
CA HIS A 30 8.02 -10.36 -6.70
C HIS A 30 7.12 -9.12 -6.59
N PHE A 31 6.37 -9.09 -5.49
CA PHE A 31 5.58 -7.91 -5.14
C PHE A 31 6.49 -6.74 -4.77
N CYS A 32 6.12 -5.54 -5.20
CA CYS A 32 6.78 -4.30 -4.81
C CYS A 32 5.76 -3.17 -4.80
N VAL A 33 5.98 -2.16 -3.96
CA VAL A 33 5.17 -0.94 -4.01
C VAL A 33 5.38 -0.24 -5.35
N PRO A 34 4.29 0.17 -6.04
CA PRO A 34 4.41 0.76 -7.37
C PRO A 34 5.17 2.08 -7.34
N PHE A 35 5.93 2.34 -8.42
CA PHE A 35 6.55 3.64 -8.67
C PHE A 35 7.50 4.16 -7.58
N ASP A 36 8.12 3.28 -6.80
CA ASP A 36 9.00 3.69 -5.68
C ASP A 36 8.31 4.65 -4.69
N LEU A 37 7.00 4.46 -4.50
CA LEU A 37 6.23 5.29 -3.56
C LEU A 37 6.56 5.01 -2.09
N GLY A 38 7.24 3.89 -1.80
CA GLY A 38 7.62 3.53 -0.45
C GLY A 38 8.20 2.14 -0.33
N PHE A 39 8.31 1.68 0.91
CA PHE A 39 8.81 0.36 1.28
C PHE A 39 7.66 -0.53 1.75
N PRO A 40 7.45 -1.71 1.13
CA PRO A 40 6.42 -2.63 1.57
C PRO A 40 6.77 -3.20 2.95
N ALA A 41 5.74 -3.36 3.77
CA ALA A 41 5.80 -4.07 5.04
C ALA A 41 4.81 -5.26 4.99
N ASP A 42 3.88 -5.37 5.92
CA ASP A 42 3.03 -6.54 6.07
C ASP A 42 1.88 -6.60 5.04
N PRO A 43 1.62 -7.78 4.44
CA PRO A 43 0.33 -8.04 3.82
C PRO A 43 -0.72 -8.19 4.91
N ASN A 44 -1.65 -7.24 5.04
CA ASN A 44 -2.63 -7.23 6.12
C ASN A 44 -3.83 -8.13 5.86
N ALA A 45 -4.28 -8.20 4.62
CA ALA A 45 -5.40 -9.04 4.26
C ALA A 45 -5.36 -9.42 2.79
N VAL A 46 -5.73 -10.68 2.52
CA VAL A 46 -6.04 -11.16 1.18
C VAL A 46 -7.44 -11.76 1.22
N PHE A 47 -8.32 -11.31 0.33
CA PHE A 47 -9.69 -11.80 0.23
C PHE A 47 -10.15 -11.85 -1.23
N TYR A 48 -11.20 -12.62 -1.50
CA TYR A 48 -11.80 -12.73 -2.83
C TYR A 48 -13.12 -12.00 -2.86
N SER A 49 -13.29 -11.06 -3.77
CA SER A 49 -14.52 -10.30 -3.96
C SER A 49 -14.63 -9.85 -5.42
N CYS A 50 -15.84 -9.75 -5.92
CA CYS A 50 -16.14 -9.27 -7.28
C CYS A 50 -15.30 -9.96 -8.38
N GLY A 51 -15.04 -11.27 -8.25
CA GLY A 51 -14.30 -12.05 -9.23
C GLY A 51 -12.78 -11.85 -9.22
N ARG A 52 -12.22 -11.23 -8.18
CA ARG A 52 -10.79 -10.96 -8.04
C ARG A 52 -10.29 -11.21 -6.63
N TYR A 53 -9.02 -11.54 -6.51
CA TYR A 53 -8.28 -11.48 -5.26
C TYR A 53 -7.88 -10.03 -4.99
N HIS A 54 -8.13 -9.60 -3.78
CA HIS A 54 -7.71 -8.30 -3.26
C HIS A 54 -6.63 -8.51 -2.23
N MET A 55 -5.60 -7.70 -2.24
CA MET A 55 -4.57 -7.67 -1.22
C MET A 55 -4.42 -6.24 -0.70
N PHE A 56 -4.64 -6.06 0.59
CA PHE A 56 -4.27 -4.86 1.30
C PHE A 56 -2.92 -5.09 1.99
N TYR A 57 -2.02 -4.15 1.87
CA TYR A 57 -0.67 -4.24 2.42
C TYR A 57 -0.24 -2.91 3.02
N VAL A 58 0.45 -2.96 4.15
CA VAL A 58 1.09 -1.78 4.73
C VAL A 58 2.32 -1.43 3.92
N TYR A 59 2.56 -0.17 3.73
CA TYR A 59 3.83 0.33 3.24
C TYR A 59 4.18 1.68 3.87
N GLU A 60 5.47 1.91 4.07
CA GLU A 60 5.99 3.20 4.49
C GLU A 60 6.07 4.12 3.26
N SER A 61 5.17 5.11 3.22
CA SER A 61 5.12 6.06 2.11
C SER A 61 6.26 7.06 2.20
N ARG A 62 6.88 7.35 1.06
CA ARG A 62 7.84 8.45 0.96
C ARG A 62 7.22 9.84 1.06
N LEU A 63 5.89 9.93 1.04
CA LEU A 63 5.18 11.20 1.07
C LEU A 63 4.90 11.67 2.49
N ASP A 64 4.54 10.77 3.38
CA ASP A 64 4.09 11.11 4.73
C ASP A 64 4.39 10.04 5.78
N SER A 65 3.67 8.91 5.78
CA SER A 65 3.78 7.89 6.82
C SER A 65 3.29 6.54 6.30
N TYR A 66 2.96 5.62 7.20
CA TYR A 66 2.43 4.30 6.89
C TYR A 66 0.99 4.38 6.38
N ARG A 67 0.72 3.63 5.31
CA ARG A 67 -0.53 3.54 4.58
C ARG A 67 -0.88 2.12 4.23
N TRP A 68 -2.12 1.89 3.81
CA TRP A 68 -2.52 0.63 3.19
C TRP A 68 -2.67 0.80 1.68
N GLY A 69 -1.77 0.19 0.95
CA GLY A 69 -1.90 0.01 -0.48
C GLY A 69 -2.90 -1.07 -0.82
N HIS A 70 -3.42 -1.03 -2.05
CA HIS A 70 -4.39 -1.98 -2.57
C HIS A 70 -3.92 -2.54 -3.91
N ALA A 71 -3.82 -3.86 -3.98
CA ALA A 71 -3.55 -4.58 -5.20
C ALA A 71 -4.64 -5.61 -5.49
N VAL A 72 -4.90 -5.88 -6.77
CA VAL A 72 -5.87 -6.87 -7.22
C VAL A 72 -5.24 -7.84 -8.21
N SER A 73 -5.71 -9.09 -8.19
CA SER A 73 -5.25 -10.13 -9.10
C SER A 73 -6.40 -11.06 -9.50
N ALA A 74 -6.32 -11.62 -10.71
CA ALA A 74 -7.21 -12.70 -11.14
C ALA A 74 -6.64 -14.09 -10.83
N ASP A 75 -5.33 -14.22 -10.62
CA ASP A 75 -4.61 -15.48 -10.57
C ASP A 75 -3.57 -15.59 -9.44
N LEU A 76 -3.47 -14.58 -8.57
CA LEU A 76 -2.50 -14.45 -7.48
C LEU A 76 -1.03 -14.31 -7.93
N LEU A 77 -0.76 -14.28 -9.22
CA LEU A 77 0.58 -14.13 -9.81
C LEU A 77 0.77 -12.74 -10.41
N HIS A 78 -0.25 -12.26 -11.14
CA HIS A 78 -0.22 -10.97 -11.80
C HIS A 78 -1.07 -9.97 -11.03
N TRP A 79 -0.41 -8.98 -10.45
CA TRP A 79 -1.05 -7.96 -9.61
C TRP A 79 -1.14 -6.63 -10.33
N SER A 80 -2.30 -6.01 -10.24
CA SER A 80 -2.55 -4.63 -10.65
C SER A 80 -2.78 -3.78 -9.41
N PHE A 81 -2.20 -2.58 -9.39
CA PHE A 81 -2.33 -1.67 -8.26
C PHE A 81 -3.50 -0.72 -8.47
N LEU A 82 -4.23 -0.50 -7.40
CA LEU A 82 -5.30 0.49 -7.30
C LEU A 82 -4.84 1.67 -6.42
N SER A 83 -5.72 2.63 -6.21
CA SER A 83 -5.49 3.67 -5.19
C SER A 83 -5.38 3.05 -3.80
N ASP A 84 -4.66 3.71 -2.90
CA ASP A 84 -4.55 3.27 -1.51
C ASP A 84 -5.93 2.99 -0.91
N ALA A 85 -6.03 1.89 -0.16
CA ALA A 85 -7.24 1.53 0.57
C ALA A 85 -7.46 2.44 1.78
N LEU A 86 -6.37 2.76 2.49
CA LEU A 86 -6.36 3.66 3.64
C LEU A 86 -5.12 4.55 3.61
N PHE A 87 -5.29 5.79 3.97
CA PHE A 87 -4.21 6.76 4.15
C PHE A 87 -4.46 7.62 5.40
N PRO A 88 -3.40 8.07 6.08
CA PRO A 88 -3.52 8.89 7.28
C PRO A 88 -4.30 10.18 7.01
N ASP A 89 -5.21 10.52 7.89
CA ASP A 89 -5.88 11.81 7.88
C ASP A 89 -5.09 12.88 8.68
N GLU A 90 -5.75 14.00 8.99
CA GLU A 90 -5.10 15.10 9.72
C GLU A 90 -4.74 14.73 11.17
N THR A 91 -5.39 13.72 11.74
CA THR A 91 -5.20 13.26 13.12
C THR A 91 -4.25 12.07 13.22
N ASP A 92 -4.06 11.35 12.12
CA ASP A 92 -3.24 10.14 12.07
C ASP A 92 -1.76 10.45 11.87
N GLY A 93 -0.92 9.86 12.70
CA GLY A 93 0.53 9.80 12.51
C GLY A 93 0.97 8.65 11.60
N GLY A 94 0.09 7.67 11.35
CA GLY A 94 0.31 6.53 10.47
C GLY A 94 -0.74 5.45 10.68
N ILE A 95 -0.96 4.65 9.62
CA ILE A 95 -1.88 3.50 9.62
C ILE A 95 -1.06 2.22 9.51
N TYR A 96 -1.21 1.32 10.48
CA TYR A 96 -0.37 0.13 10.64
C TYR A 96 -1.16 -1.16 10.43
N SER A 97 -0.63 -2.26 10.96
CA SER A 97 -1.17 -3.59 10.73
C SER A 97 -2.62 -3.75 11.21
N GLY A 98 -3.34 -4.63 10.55
CA GLY A 98 -4.74 -4.89 10.82
C GLY A 98 -5.24 -6.09 10.03
N GLY A 99 -6.53 -6.12 9.75
CA GLY A 99 -7.16 -7.20 9.00
C GLY A 99 -8.46 -6.78 8.32
N VAL A 100 -9.00 -7.66 7.51
CA VAL A 100 -10.27 -7.48 6.81
C VAL A 100 -11.18 -8.66 7.08
N LEU A 101 -12.44 -8.38 7.39
CA LEU A 101 -13.54 -9.33 7.42
C LEU A 101 -14.50 -9.00 6.28
N ILE A 102 -14.95 -10.00 5.57
CA ILE A 102 -16.05 -9.84 4.59
C ILE A 102 -17.33 -10.25 5.27
N ASP A 103 -18.28 -9.31 5.35
CA ASP A 103 -19.59 -9.52 5.94
C ASP A 103 -20.49 -10.35 5.00
N GLU A 104 -21.64 -10.79 5.49
CA GLU A 104 -22.61 -11.62 4.76
C GLU A 104 -23.14 -10.95 3.48
N ASP A 105 -23.21 -9.64 3.46
CA ASP A 105 -23.61 -8.85 2.28
C ASP A 105 -22.45 -8.57 1.30
N GLY A 106 -21.24 -9.04 1.60
CA GLY A 106 -20.03 -8.81 0.79
C GLY A 106 -19.30 -7.51 1.09
N THR A 107 -19.70 -6.77 2.13
CA THR A 107 -19.00 -5.56 2.57
C THR A 107 -17.68 -5.92 3.24
N ALA A 108 -16.59 -5.27 2.85
CA ALA A 108 -15.30 -5.41 3.49
C ALA A 108 -15.22 -4.50 4.73
N ILE A 109 -15.16 -5.12 5.91
CA ILE A 109 -14.98 -4.44 7.20
C ILE A 109 -13.49 -4.48 7.52
N VAL A 110 -12.90 -3.31 7.73
CA VAL A 110 -11.47 -3.16 8.00
C VAL A 110 -11.25 -2.76 9.45
N ALA A 111 -10.37 -3.49 10.14
CA ALA A 111 -9.88 -3.13 11.47
C ALA A 111 -8.36 -2.92 11.39
N TYR A 112 -7.86 -1.82 11.90
CA TYR A 112 -6.44 -1.47 11.83
C TYR A 112 -6.00 -0.67 13.05
N TRP A 113 -4.69 -0.67 13.30
CA TRP A 113 -4.10 0.18 14.32
C TRP A 113 -3.63 1.50 13.71
N ALA A 114 -4.11 2.62 14.27
CA ALA A 114 -3.68 3.96 13.90
C ALA A 114 -2.86 4.61 15.03
N LEU A 115 -1.79 5.28 14.68
CA LEU A 115 -1.02 6.12 15.58
C LEU A 115 -1.56 7.55 15.51
N GLY A 116 -1.96 8.14 16.64
CA GLY A 116 -2.31 9.56 16.70
C GLY A 116 -1.07 10.45 16.56
N LYS A 117 -1.22 11.62 15.94
CA LYS A 117 -0.10 12.56 15.79
C LYS A 117 0.42 13.13 17.10
N ASP A 118 -0.48 13.37 18.03
CA ASP A 118 -0.19 14.04 19.30
C ASP A 118 0.04 13.07 20.47
N ASP A 119 -0.32 11.80 20.28
CA ASP A 119 -0.17 10.76 21.27
C ASP A 119 0.80 9.68 20.76
N ASN A 120 1.83 9.39 21.57
CA ASN A 120 2.64 8.19 21.35
C ASN A 120 1.85 6.88 21.61
N ASN A 121 0.55 6.97 21.76
CA ASN A 121 -0.38 5.88 22.00
C ASN A 121 -1.26 5.70 20.76
N GLY A 122 -1.15 4.54 20.13
CA GLY A 122 -2.04 4.16 19.03
C GLY A 122 -3.48 3.92 19.51
N GLY A 123 -4.43 4.11 18.63
CA GLY A 123 -5.85 3.78 18.78
C GLY A 123 -6.30 2.76 17.72
N ILE A 124 -7.47 2.17 17.93
CA ILE A 124 -8.15 1.30 16.96
C ILE A 124 -9.37 2.03 16.43
#